data_5db6e8ca8ceff37ef72cc006990ad428
#
_entry.id   5db6e8ca8ceff37ef72cc006990ad428
#
_cell.length_a   1.000
_cell.length_b   1.000
_cell.length_c   1.000
_cell.angle_alpha   90.00
_cell.angle_beta   90.00
_cell.angle_gamma   90.00
#
_symmetry.space_group_name_H-M   'P 1'
#
loop_
_entity.id
_entity.type
_entity.pdbx_description
1 polymer ?
#
loop_
_entity_poly.entity_id
_entity_poly.type
_entity_poly.pdbx_seq_one_letter_code
_entity_poly.pdbx_strand_id
1 'polypeptide(L)'
;MTYKFKREPESGLILVNIEIDNKYELKMILDTGATNTTIDSNALYLLGHDLKDNIGTVEVETANGIIETEVFEINTFVSLGLTKEKFQIQVYDFLAHGIFSDYNGLLGLDFLEGIKFCIDTRENTITLT
;
A
#
# COMPACT_ATOMS: atom_id res chain seq x y z
N MET A 1 -19.80 1.32 -6.11
CA MET A 1 -19.57 0.27 -5.10
C MET A 1 -19.06 0.91 -3.83
N THR A 2 -19.54 0.45 -2.71
CA THR A 2 -19.18 1.02 -1.40
C THR A 2 -18.56 -0.05 -0.52
N TYR A 3 -17.43 0.29 0.09
CA TYR A 3 -16.70 -0.62 0.96
C TYR A 3 -16.51 0.02 2.33
N LYS A 4 -16.69 -0.77 3.38
CA LYS A 4 -16.40 -0.33 4.75
C LYS A 4 -14.92 -0.50 5.05
N PHE A 5 -14.33 0.50 5.71
CA PHE A 5 -12.96 0.39 6.20
C PHE A 5 -12.93 0.50 7.73
N LYS A 6 -11.80 0.14 8.30
CA LYS A 6 -11.56 0.31 9.74
C LYS A 6 -10.63 1.48 9.95
N ARG A 7 -10.75 2.11 11.11
CA ARG A 7 -9.85 3.17 11.54
C ARG A 7 -8.95 2.63 12.65
N GLU A 8 -7.67 2.97 12.59
CA GLU A 8 -6.77 2.65 13.70
C GLU A 8 -7.19 3.51 14.91
N PRO A 9 -7.43 2.90 16.10
CA PRO A 9 -8.10 3.60 17.21
C PRO A 9 -7.34 4.83 17.74
N GLU A 10 -6.01 4.80 17.77
CA GLU A 10 -5.22 5.89 18.33
C GLU A 10 -4.95 6.99 17.30
N SER A 11 -4.58 6.61 16.08
CA SER A 11 -4.18 7.56 15.04
C SER A 11 -5.32 8.01 14.15
N GLY A 12 -6.39 7.23 14.05
CA GLY A 12 -7.49 7.48 13.13
C GLY A 12 -7.17 7.14 11.68
N LEU A 13 -6.04 6.50 11.40
CA LEU A 13 -5.66 6.12 10.05
C LEU A 13 -6.65 5.12 9.45
N ILE A 14 -6.88 5.25 8.14
CA ILE A 14 -7.81 4.38 7.41
C ILE A 14 -7.06 3.11 7.01
N LEU A 15 -7.58 1.96 7.47
CA LEU A 15 -6.98 0.66 7.21
C LEU A 15 -7.80 -0.08 6.17
N VAL A 16 -7.13 -0.63 5.18
CA VAL A 16 -7.73 -1.45 4.12
C VAL A 16 -6.99 -2.77 3.99
N ASN A 17 -7.72 -3.80 3.58
CA ASN A 17 -7.15 -5.11 3.33
C ASN A 17 -6.69 -5.20 1.87
N ILE A 18 -5.52 -5.78 1.69
CA ILE A 18 -4.91 -6.04 0.39
C ILE A 18 -4.72 -7.53 0.24
N GLU A 19 -5.00 -8.06 -0.94
CA GLU A 19 -4.67 -9.44 -1.28
C GLU A 19 -3.63 -9.46 -2.39
N ILE A 20 -2.55 -10.19 -2.16
CA ILE A 20 -1.44 -10.32 -3.10
C ILE A 20 -1.40 -11.75 -3.64
N ASP A 21 -1.33 -11.88 -4.96
CA ASP A 21 -1.18 -13.14 -5.68
C ASP A 21 -2.29 -14.16 -5.35
N ASN A 22 -3.50 -13.66 -5.03
CA ASN A 22 -4.67 -14.45 -4.65
C ASN A 22 -4.41 -15.38 -3.45
N LYS A 23 -3.42 -15.07 -2.62
CA LYS A 23 -2.94 -15.99 -1.60
C LYS A 23 -2.66 -15.31 -0.26
N TYR A 24 -2.12 -14.10 -0.27
CA TYR A 24 -1.64 -13.42 0.94
C TYR A 24 -2.44 -12.16 1.22
N GLU A 25 -2.82 -11.97 2.48
CA GLU A 25 -3.49 -10.77 2.93
C GLU A 25 -2.53 -9.87 3.71
N LEU A 26 -2.58 -8.58 3.40
CA LEU A 26 -1.86 -7.53 4.12
C LEU A 26 -2.82 -6.45 4.57
N LYS A 27 -2.48 -5.78 5.65
CA LYS A 27 -3.21 -4.61 6.14
C LYS A 27 -2.38 -3.37 5.82
N MET A 28 -2.99 -2.43 5.10
CA MET A 28 -2.30 -1.23 4.66
C MET A 28 -3.11 0.01 5.01
N ILE A 29 -2.42 1.14 5.11
CA ILE A 29 -3.05 2.44 5.27
C ILE A 29 -3.45 2.98 3.90
N LEU A 30 -4.69 3.45 3.77
CA LEU A 30 -5.09 4.24 2.61
C LEU A 30 -4.52 5.65 2.77
N ASP A 31 -3.57 6.01 1.90
CA ASP A 31 -2.85 7.27 1.97
C ASP A 31 -2.98 8.04 0.65
N THR A 32 -3.94 8.95 0.60
CA THR A 32 -4.16 9.78 -0.58
C THR A 32 -3.05 10.82 -0.80
N GLY A 33 -2.17 11.00 0.18
CA GLY A 33 -0.97 11.82 0.07
C GLY A 33 0.22 11.09 -0.53
N ALA A 34 0.13 9.75 -0.68
CA ALA A 34 1.18 8.95 -1.30
C ALA A 34 0.88 8.77 -2.78
N THR A 35 1.81 9.19 -3.64
CA THR A 35 1.66 9.02 -5.09
C THR A 35 1.75 7.55 -5.49
N ASN A 36 2.59 6.79 -4.82
CA ASN A 36 2.85 5.39 -5.13
C ASN A 36 2.58 4.49 -3.93
N THR A 37 2.02 3.32 -4.22
CA THR A 37 1.82 2.27 -3.23
C THR A 37 3.18 1.74 -2.78
N THR A 38 3.35 1.61 -1.46
CA THR A 38 4.60 1.18 -0.84
C THR A 38 4.33 0.05 0.14
N ILE A 39 5.13 -1.01 0.08
CA ILE A 39 5.03 -2.15 0.99
C ILE A 39 6.35 -2.30 1.75
N ASP A 40 6.25 -2.64 3.04
CA ASP A 40 7.41 -2.94 3.87
C ASP A 40 8.14 -4.16 3.34
N SER A 41 9.45 -4.04 3.14
CA SER A 41 10.28 -5.14 2.63
C SER A 41 10.25 -6.37 3.54
N ASN A 42 10.11 -6.18 4.84
CA ASN A 42 10.01 -7.29 5.79
C ASN A 42 8.73 -8.11 5.57
N ALA A 43 7.61 -7.43 5.26
CA ALA A 43 6.36 -8.11 4.94
C ALA A 43 6.49 -8.91 3.65
N LEU A 44 7.07 -8.34 2.60
CA LEU A 44 7.27 -9.04 1.33
C LEU A 44 8.20 -10.24 1.48
N TYR A 45 9.25 -10.10 2.27
CA TYR A 45 10.18 -11.21 2.54
C TYR A 45 9.44 -12.40 3.17
N LEU A 46 8.56 -12.14 4.15
CA LEU A 46 7.76 -13.19 4.78
C LEU A 46 6.79 -13.86 3.80
N LEU A 47 6.41 -13.18 2.72
CA LEU A 47 5.57 -13.73 1.66
C LEU A 47 6.38 -14.47 0.59
N GLY A 48 7.70 -14.57 0.74
CA GLY A 48 8.58 -15.27 -0.18
C GLY A 48 9.20 -14.40 -1.28
N HIS A 49 9.08 -13.07 -1.17
CA HIS A 49 9.71 -12.15 -2.12
C HIS A 49 11.07 -11.68 -1.59
N ASP A 50 12.12 -11.90 -2.37
CA ASP A 50 13.48 -11.44 -2.05
C ASP A 50 13.71 -10.07 -2.70
N LEU A 51 14.35 -9.16 -1.98
CA LEU A 51 14.72 -7.84 -2.52
C LEU A 51 15.59 -7.93 -3.78
N LYS A 52 16.28 -9.05 -3.99
CA LYS A 52 17.05 -9.30 -5.21
C LYS A 52 16.17 -9.43 -6.46
N ASP A 53 14.88 -9.73 -6.29
CA ASP A 53 13.94 -9.91 -7.40
C ASP A 53 13.29 -8.58 -7.81
N ASN A 54 13.83 -7.44 -7.38
CA ASN A 54 13.31 -6.14 -7.80
C ASN A 54 13.51 -5.92 -9.30
N ILE A 55 12.66 -5.09 -9.89
CA ILE A 55 12.73 -4.73 -11.32
C ILE A 55 13.45 -3.39 -11.54
N GLY A 56 13.95 -2.76 -10.49
CA GLY A 56 14.67 -1.51 -10.54
C GLY A 56 14.61 -0.78 -9.22
N THR A 57 15.19 0.42 -9.21
CA THR A 57 15.14 1.31 -8.06
C THR A 57 14.72 2.71 -8.49
N VAL A 58 14.09 3.45 -7.57
CA VAL A 58 13.70 4.84 -7.79
C VAL A 58 14.07 5.68 -6.58
N GLU A 59 14.36 6.95 -6.79
CA GLU A 59 14.53 7.90 -5.71
C GLU A 59 13.17 8.48 -5.33
N VAL A 60 12.90 8.55 -4.03
CA VAL A 60 11.66 9.09 -3.49
C VAL A 60 12.00 10.22 -2.52
N GLU A 61 11.37 11.38 -2.73
CA GLU A 61 11.49 12.50 -1.81
C GLU A 61 10.54 12.29 -0.63
N THR A 62 11.09 12.35 0.57
CA THR A 62 10.32 12.25 1.81
C THR A 62 10.54 13.49 2.65
N ALA A 63 9.77 13.62 3.73
CA ALA A 63 9.94 14.72 4.69
C ALA A 63 11.35 14.75 5.31
N ASN A 64 12.05 13.61 5.34
CA ASN A 64 13.39 13.46 5.90
C ASN A 64 14.50 13.42 4.84
N GLY A 65 14.19 13.75 3.59
CA GLY A 65 15.15 13.76 2.49
C GLY A 65 14.83 12.75 1.40
N ILE A 66 15.79 12.48 0.54
CA ILE A 66 15.63 11.57 -0.59
C ILE A 66 16.09 10.17 -0.15
N ILE A 67 15.25 9.16 -0.43
CA ILE A 67 15.59 7.76 -0.20
C ILE A 67 15.53 7.00 -1.52
N GLU A 68 16.32 5.93 -1.63
CA GLU A 68 16.22 4.99 -2.74
C GLU A 68 15.35 3.83 -2.34
N THR A 69 14.37 3.49 -3.19
CA THR A 69 13.47 2.35 -2.95
C THR A 69 13.56 1.38 -4.11
N GLU A 70 13.42 0.09 -3.81
CA GLU A 70 13.29 -0.94 -4.83
C GLU A 70 11.86 -0.91 -5.39
N VAL A 71 11.73 -1.30 -6.66
CA VAL A 71 10.44 -1.44 -7.34
C VAL A 71 10.21 -2.92 -7.63
N PHE A 72 9.04 -3.41 -7.23
CA PHE A 72 8.62 -4.79 -7.47
C PHE A 72 7.37 -4.79 -8.33
N GLU A 73 7.22 -5.84 -9.13
CA GLU A 73 5.98 -6.10 -9.84
C GLU A 73 5.22 -7.23 -9.15
N ILE A 74 4.01 -6.93 -8.72
CA ILE A 74 3.11 -7.91 -8.10
C ILE A 74 2.15 -8.41 -9.17
N ASN A 75 2.06 -9.72 -9.34
CA ASN A 75 1.24 -10.31 -10.40
C ASN A 75 -0.22 -9.96 -10.25
N THR A 76 -0.77 -10.08 -9.04
CA THR A 76 -2.17 -9.75 -8.75
C THR A 76 -2.25 -9.01 -7.43
N PHE A 77 -2.79 -7.81 -7.49
CA PHE A 77 -2.94 -6.94 -6.32
C PHE A 77 -4.41 -6.51 -6.24
N VAL A 78 -5.08 -6.89 -5.17
CA VAL A 78 -6.52 -6.68 -5.01
C VAL A 78 -6.81 -5.88 -3.75
N SER A 79 -7.61 -4.85 -3.86
CA SER A 79 -8.17 -4.11 -2.74
C SER A 79 -9.44 -3.37 -3.17
N LEU A 80 -10.34 -3.15 -2.25
CA LEU A 80 -11.56 -2.36 -2.50
C LEU A 80 -12.35 -2.84 -3.72
N GLY A 81 -12.34 -4.14 -3.97
CA GLY A 81 -13.01 -4.74 -5.13
C GLY A 81 -12.30 -4.50 -6.46
N LEU A 82 -11.14 -3.87 -6.47
CA LEU A 82 -10.36 -3.62 -7.68
C LEU A 82 -9.20 -4.61 -7.77
N THR A 83 -8.97 -5.12 -8.96
CA THR A 83 -7.84 -6.01 -9.25
C THR A 83 -6.88 -5.31 -10.20
N LYS A 84 -5.61 -5.22 -9.80
CA LYS A 84 -4.53 -4.73 -10.65
C LYS A 84 -3.60 -5.90 -10.96
N GLU A 85 -3.35 -6.13 -12.24
CA GLU A 85 -2.39 -7.14 -12.69
C GLU A 85 -1.06 -6.48 -13.02
N LYS A 86 0.04 -7.14 -12.68
CA LYS A 86 1.39 -6.63 -12.91
C LYS A 86 1.55 -5.22 -12.34
N PHE A 87 1.10 -5.04 -11.10
CA PHE A 87 1.11 -3.76 -10.42
C PHE A 87 2.48 -3.50 -9.83
N GLN A 88 3.08 -2.37 -10.19
CA GLN A 88 4.39 -1.97 -9.67
C GLN A 88 4.23 -1.25 -8.35
N ILE A 89 4.97 -1.68 -7.34
CA ILE A 89 4.99 -1.10 -6.02
C ILE A 89 6.42 -0.68 -5.64
N GLN A 90 6.51 0.26 -4.72
CA GLN A 90 7.78 0.61 -4.10
C GLN A 90 7.94 -0.14 -2.80
N VAL A 91 9.18 -0.49 -2.47
CA VAL A 91 9.48 -1.29 -1.28
C VAL A 91 10.68 -0.70 -0.56
N TYR A 92 10.59 -0.54 0.75
CA TYR A 92 11.74 -0.24 1.58
C TYR A 92 11.53 -0.82 3.00
N ASP A 93 12.60 -0.87 3.75
CA ASP A 93 12.59 -1.43 5.10
C ASP A 93 12.07 -0.39 6.08
N PHE A 94 10.84 -0.58 6.55
CA PHE A 94 10.21 0.32 7.51
C PHE A 94 10.98 0.37 8.83
N LEU A 95 11.43 -0.77 9.34
CA LEU A 95 12.18 -0.80 10.60
C LEU A 95 13.50 -0.05 10.50
N ALA A 96 14.20 -0.17 9.38
CA ALA A 96 15.46 0.54 9.15
C ALA A 96 15.25 2.05 9.09
N HIS A 97 14.04 2.51 8.75
CA HIS A 97 13.68 3.94 8.69
C HIS A 97 12.91 4.40 9.93
N GLY A 98 12.90 3.61 11.00
CA GLY A 98 12.28 3.99 12.26
C GLY A 98 10.76 3.92 12.28
N ILE A 99 10.15 3.22 11.34
CA ILE A 99 8.70 3.07 11.27
C ILE A 99 8.30 1.78 11.98
N PHE A 100 7.61 1.94 13.11
CA PHE A 100 7.12 0.82 13.92
C PHE A 100 5.59 0.83 13.84
N SER A 101 5.01 -0.13 13.12
CA SER A 101 3.56 -0.16 12.94
C SER A 101 3.05 -1.58 12.76
N ASP A 102 1.75 -1.76 13.01
CA ASP A 102 1.05 -3.02 12.82
C ASP A 102 0.54 -3.18 11.38
N TYR A 103 0.78 -2.20 10.52
CA TYR A 103 0.39 -2.26 9.11
C TYR A 103 1.61 -2.46 8.22
N ASN A 104 1.37 -2.97 7.02
CA ASN A 104 2.41 -3.48 6.13
C ASN A 104 2.80 -2.52 5.01
N GLY A 105 2.11 -1.40 4.87
CA GLY A 105 2.42 -0.44 3.83
C GLY A 105 1.38 0.65 3.66
N LEU A 106 1.54 1.42 2.58
CA LEU A 106 0.67 2.52 2.20
C LEU A 106 0.05 2.23 0.83
N LEU A 107 -1.28 2.26 0.75
CA LEU A 107 -1.99 2.19 -0.52
C LEU A 107 -2.11 3.62 -1.08
N GLY A 108 -1.42 3.89 -2.18
CA GLY A 108 -1.31 5.22 -2.74
C GLY A 108 -2.30 5.51 -3.86
N LEU A 109 -2.19 6.72 -4.41
CA LEU A 109 -3.07 7.18 -5.48
C LEU A 109 -2.91 6.39 -6.79
N ASP A 110 -1.76 5.79 -7.02
CA ASP A 110 -1.52 4.95 -8.20
C ASP A 110 -2.52 3.80 -8.31
N PHE A 111 -2.95 3.26 -7.18
CA PHE A 111 -3.96 2.20 -7.15
C PHE A 111 -5.35 2.72 -7.55
N LEU A 112 -5.64 3.97 -7.25
CA LEU A 112 -6.95 4.60 -7.53
C LEU A 112 -6.95 5.43 -8.82
N GLU A 113 -5.88 5.36 -9.61
CA GLU A 113 -5.75 6.13 -10.83
C GLU A 113 -6.91 5.86 -11.79
N GLY A 114 -7.50 6.93 -12.32
CA GLY A 114 -8.63 6.85 -13.24
C GLY A 114 -9.98 6.55 -12.59
N ILE A 115 -10.03 6.49 -11.25
CA ILE A 115 -11.25 6.14 -10.52
C ILE A 115 -11.71 7.34 -9.70
N LYS A 116 -13.00 7.65 -9.80
CA LYS A 116 -13.61 8.61 -8.89
C LYS A 116 -13.93 7.89 -7.58
N PHE A 117 -13.48 8.45 -6.46
CA PHE A 117 -13.76 7.87 -5.15
C PHE A 117 -14.16 8.95 -4.15
N CYS A 118 -14.96 8.55 -3.17
CA CYS A 118 -15.42 9.41 -2.10
C CYS A 118 -15.20 8.68 -0.76
N ILE A 119 -14.54 9.35 0.17
CA ILE A 119 -14.33 8.83 1.52
C ILE A 119 -15.32 9.50 2.46
N ASP A 120 -16.15 8.71 3.11
CA ASP A 120 -17.09 9.16 4.14
C ASP A 120 -16.53 8.80 5.51
N THR A 121 -16.03 9.82 6.21
CA THR A 121 -15.42 9.61 7.53
C THR A 121 -16.43 9.51 8.66
N ARG A 122 -17.70 9.76 8.38
CA ARG A 122 -18.79 9.54 9.33
C ARG A 122 -19.19 8.07 9.37
N GLU A 123 -19.36 7.49 8.18
CA GLU A 123 -19.78 6.09 8.04
C GLU A 123 -18.61 5.12 7.92
N ASN A 124 -17.39 5.63 7.79
CA ASN A 124 -16.17 4.85 7.53
C ASN A 124 -16.30 3.98 6.29
N THR A 125 -16.69 4.62 5.20
CA THR A 125 -16.85 3.96 3.89
C THR A 125 -16.07 4.69 2.82
N ILE A 126 -15.68 3.94 1.79
CA ILE A 126 -15.19 4.48 0.53
C ILE A 126 -16.10 4.00 -0.60
N THR A 127 -16.55 4.94 -1.43
CA THR A 127 -17.38 4.65 -2.58
C THR A 127 -16.58 4.91 -3.85
N LEU A 128 -16.56 3.93 -4.75
CA LEU A 128 -15.86 3.98 -6.02
C LEU A 128 -16.86 4.04 -7.17
N THR A 129 -16.58 4.89 -8.14
CA THR A 129 -17.39 4.98 -9.34
C THR A 129 -16.56 5.05 -10.63
#